data_5eb6e448eca78866a9ff1b4cdb5739ce
#
_entry.id   5eb6e448eca78866a9ff1b4cdb5739ce
#
_cell.length_a   1.000
_cell.length_b   1.000
_cell.length_c   1.000
_cell.angle_alpha   90.00
_cell.angle_beta   90.00
_cell.angle_gamma   90.00
#
_symmetry.space_group_name_H-M   'P 1'
#
loop_
_entity.id
_entity.type
_entity.pdbx_description
1 polymer ?
#
loop_
_entity_poly.entity_id
_entity_poly.type
_entity_poly.pdbx_seq_one_letter_code
_entity_poly.pdbx_strand_id
1 'polypeptide(L)'
;MENKKTLRPFGMRDKIGYAFGDLGCGLSFSLVSNYMFLFYTQIIGLESEHWAWIIFVSKAWDAVNDILIGNMVDRKRISKKSKFMPWILIGSVGLVVLTVMIFTPVQLFSQGGKIAWCLVTYCLWSVAYTLVNVPYGSLHSIITDNPRERTALSTFRSIGAGVAMVFVMLLPKIIYVKNESEQGATQHLKADRVFFVSIVFSVGALVFLWAMTKMVTERIPYGKVPEKMSYVSTLKSFFTNRPMVGATLASFASIVFYNSSMSMNNLVFQYFFNDAKKTTVATIASYIPLVLLMPFAGKLVSAFGKKRLITLTGAASAVAGLIMLLLPITPDKKGMYIYIGGLMIVNIGNCIFQIIVWAIIADCIEMSFRKKGVHEESSLYAIYSFFRKLAQGVGSALVALGLSAIGFVEGKNAVQSEAFCANVKNLYIIFLVVGTVIMVLSMQFVYNISKEKEDEFAVPSAQSKTESDLSEE
;
A
#
# COMPACT_ATOMS: atom_id res chain seq x y z
N MET A 1 8.76 39.37 -20.49
CA MET A 1 7.71 39.16 -19.45
C MET A 1 6.88 37.95 -19.88
N GLU A 2 7.26 36.74 -19.43
CA GLU A 2 6.47 35.54 -19.70
C GLU A 2 5.21 35.61 -18.82
N ASN A 3 4.06 35.52 -19.46
CA ASN A 3 2.75 35.46 -18.83
C ASN A 3 2.73 34.30 -17.80
N LYS A 4 2.95 34.61 -16.51
CA LYS A 4 2.71 33.64 -15.41
C LYS A 4 1.21 33.32 -15.43
N LYS A 5 0.82 32.27 -16.19
CA LYS A 5 -0.51 31.71 -16.06
C LYS A 5 -0.67 31.36 -14.60
N THR A 6 -1.56 32.08 -13.92
CA THR A 6 -1.94 31.79 -12.53
C THR A 6 -2.38 30.33 -12.45
N LEU A 7 -1.63 29.52 -11.73
CA LEU A 7 -1.96 28.12 -11.51
C LEU A 7 -3.29 28.05 -10.76
N ARG A 8 -4.14 27.12 -11.17
CA ARG A 8 -5.43 26.90 -10.50
C ARG A 8 -5.21 26.62 -8.99
N PRO A 9 -5.99 27.25 -8.08
CA PRO A 9 -5.91 26.95 -6.66
C PRO A 9 -6.23 25.48 -6.36
N PHE A 10 -5.69 24.98 -5.24
CA PHE A 10 -5.97 23.62 -4.76
C PHE A 10 -7.46 23.47 -4.41
N GLY A 11 -8.05 22.33 -4.77
CA GLY A 11 -9.47 22.12 -4.52
C GLY A 11 -9.93 20.66 -4.68
N MET A 12 -11.25 20.46 -4.67
CA MET A 12 -11.87 19.12 -4.74
C MET A 12 -11.45 18.35 -6.01
N ARG A 13 -11.24 19.06 -7.12
CA ARG A 13 -10.78 18.45 -8.37
C ARG A 13 -9.41 17.76 -8.23
N ASP A 14 -8.49 18.36 -7.46
CA ASP A 14 -7.18 17.74 -7.21
C ASP A 14 -7.30 16.51 -6.30
N LYS A 15 -8.17 16.58 -5.28
CA LYS A 15 -8.42 15.47 -4.34
C LYS A 15 -9.02 14.26 -5.07
N ILE A 16 -10.09 14.46 -5.85
CA ILE A 16 -10.73 13.38 -6.63
C ILE A 16 -9.76 12.85 -7.69
N GLY A 17 -9.07 13.75 -8.40
CA GLY A 17 -8.06 13.34 -9.38
C GLY A 17 -6.96 12.49 -8.75
N TYR A 18 -6.49 12.84 -7.56
CA TYR A 18 -5.48 12.06 -6.86
C TYR A 18 -6.02 10.70 -6.40
N ALA A 19 -7.28 10.60 -5.96
CA ALA A 19 -7.94 9.33 -5.67
C ALA A 19 -8.01 8.41 -6.91
N PHE A 20 -8.26 8.98 -8.10
CA PHE A 20 -8.26 8.23 -9.36
C PHE A 20 -6.89 7.62 -9.69
N GLY A 21 -5.80 8.27 -9.27
CA GLY A 21 -4.46 7.69 -9.42
C GLY A 21 -4.31 6.37 -8.69
N ASP A 22 -4.71 6.31 -7.43
CA ASP A 22 -4.61 5.08 -6.63
C ASP A 22 -5.66 4.03 -7.04
N LEU A 23 -6.85 4.47 -7.44
CA LEU A 23 -7.86 3.58 -8.02
C LEU A 23 -7.34 2.90 -9.30
N GLY A 24 -6.74 3.67 -10.23
CA GLY A 24 -6.18 3.11 -11.47
C GLY A 24 -5.01 2.16 -11.21
N CYS A 25 -4.05 2.54 -10.36
CA CYS A 25 -2.96 1.65 -9.93
C CYS A 25 -3.51 0.40 -9.22
N GLY A 26 -4.49 0.59 -8.34
CA GLY A 26 -5.09 -0.45 -7.51
C GLY A 26 -5.82 -1.52 -8.32
N LEU A 27 -6.54 -1.15 -9.37
CA LEU A 27 -7.23 -2.11 -10.26
C LEU A 27 -6.25 -3.11 -10.87
N SER A 28 -5.15 -2.65 -11.48
CA SER A 28 -4.15 -3.52 -12.07
C SER A 28 -3.39 -4.32 -11.00
N PHE A 29 -2.88 -3.64 -9.97
CA PHE A 29 -2.08 -4.27 -8.92
C PHE A 29 -2.85 -5.36 -8.16
N SER A 30 -4.09 -5.07 -7.76
CA SER A 30 -4.90 -6.02 -6.99
C SER A 30 -5.34 -7.20 -7.83
N LEU A 31 -5.62 -7.00 -9.13
CA LEU A 31 -5.93 -8.10 -10.04
C LEU A 31 -4.74 -9.06 -10.17
N VAL A 32 -3.54 -8.53 -10.46
CA VAL A 32 -2.33 -9.33 -10.59
C VAL A 32 -1.97 -10.02 -9.27
N SER A 33 -1.97 -9.28 -8.16
CA SER A 33 -1.58 -9.82 -6.86
C SER A 33 -2.49 -10.93 -6.34
N ASN A 34 -3.80 -10.88 -6.64
CA ASN A 34 -4.75 -11.87 -6.10
C ASN A 34 -5.00 -13.05 -7.05
N TYR A 35 -4.90 -12.85 -8.36
CA TYR A 35 -5.37 -13.84 -9.33
C TYR A 35 -4.30 -14.43 -10.24
N MET A 36 -3.11 -13.83 -10.32
CA MET A 36 -2.04 -14.31 -11.18
C MET A 36 -1.61 -15.74 -10.81
N PHE A 37 -1.40 -16.03 -9.52
CA PHE A 37 -1.07 -17.37 -9.04
C PHE A 37 -2.12 -18.41 -9.48
N LEU A 38 -3.39 -18.12 -9.18
CA LEU A 38 -4.50 -19.01 -9.53
C LEU A 38 -4.62 -19.22 -11.04
N PHE A 39 -4.44 -18.17 -11.83
CA PHE A 39 -4.49 -18.24 -13.28
C PHE A 39 -3.38 -19.13 -13.84
N TYR A 40 -2.14 -18.93 -13.38
CA TYR A 40 -0.99 -19.71 -13.89
C TYR A 40 -1.02 -21.17 -13.43
N THR A 41 -1.45 -21.45 -12.20
CA THR A 41 -1.49 -22.82 -11.70
C THR A 41 -2.74 -23.58 -12.18
N GLN A 42 -3.92 -22.99 -12.13
CA GLN A 42 -5.17 -23.69 -12.41
C GLN A 42 -5.56 -23.66 -13.91
N ILE A 43 -5.21 -22.60 -14.66
CA ILE A 43 -5.59 -22.46 -16.08
C ILE A 43 -4.42 -22.83 -16.99
N ILE A 44 -3.24 -22.26 -16.77
CA ILE A 44 -2.08 -22.51 -17.64
C ILE A 44 -1.42 -23.85 -17.30
N GLY A 45 -1.62 -24.37 -16.07
CA GLY A 45 -1.04 -25.63 -15.62
C GLY A 45 0.46 -25.53 -15.34
N LEU A 46 0.88 -24.42 -14.73
CA LEU A 46 2.24 -24.25 -14.26
C LEU A 46 2.40 -24.91 -12.89
N GLU A 47 3.45 -25.72 -12.71
CA GLU A 47 3.75 -26.36 -11.44
C GLU A 47 4.11 -25.36 -10.35
N SER A 48 3.72 -25.65 -9.10
CA SER A 48 3.93 -24.75 -7.95
C SER A 48 5.42 -24.47 -7.67
N GLU A 49 6.30 -25.43 -7.97
CA GLU A 49 7.77 -25.23 -7.83
C GLU A 49 8.29 -24.15 -8.79
N HIS A 50 7.86 -24.19 -10.05
CA HIS A 50 8.21 -23.18 -11.05
C HIS A 50 7.65 -21.80 -10.66
N TRP A 51 6.45 -21.76 -10.09
CA TRP A 51 5.86 -20.53 -9.58
C TRP A 51 6.69 -19.91 -8.45
N ALA A 52 7.18 -20.72 -7.50
CA ALA A 52 8.02 -20.22 -6.41
C ALA A 52 9.29 -19.53 -6.92
N TRP A 53 9.95 -20.11 -7.93
CA TRP A 53 11.10 -19.50 -8.59
C TRP A 53 10.76 -18.20 -9.33
N ILE A 54 9.64 -18.18 -10.07
CA ILE A 54 9.19 -16.98 -10.78
C ILE A 54 8.96 -15.84 -9.79
N ILE A 55 8.27 -16.08 -8.68
CA ILE A 55 8.02 -15.05 -7.67
C ILE A 55 9.31 -14.58 -7.03
N PHE A 56 10.24 -15.49 -6.70
CA PHE A 56 11.53 -15.11 -6.10
C PHE A 56 12.33 -14.18 -7.03
N VAL A 57 12.52 -14.58 -8.30
CA VAL A 57 13.23 -13.77 -9.30
C VAL A 57 12.53 -12.43 -9.54
N SER A 58 11.19 -12.47 -9.63
CA SER A 58 10.39 -11.26 -9.85
C SER A 58 10.48 -10.27 -8.69
N LYS A 59 10.52 -10.74 -7.44
CA LYS A 59 10.69 -9.87 -6.26
C LYS A 59 12.08 -9.27 -6.18
N ALA A 60 13.12 -10.04 -6.55
CA ALA A 60 14.48 -9.50 -6.69
C ALA A 60 14.54 -8.41 -7.77
N TRP A 61 13.87 -8.64 -8.91
CA TRP A 61 13.73 -7.65 -9.98
C TRP A 61 12.99 -6.39 -9.52
N ASP A 62 11.85 -6.53 -8.83
CA ASP A 62 11.08 -5.40 -8.27
C ASP A 62 11.96 -4.50 -7.40
N ALA A 63 12.80 -5.11 -6.57
CA ALA A 63 13.70 -4.38 -5.68
C ALA A 63 14.70 -3.48 -6.45
N VAL A 64 15.30 -4.01 -7.50
CA VAL A 64 16.25 -3.27 -8.35
C VAL A 64 15.52 -2.22 -9.19
N ASN A 65 14.42 -2.62 -9.81
CA ASN A 65 13.64 -1.79 -10.73
C ASN A 65 13.09 -0.52 -10.06
N ASP A 66 12.55 -0.61 -8.84
CA ASP A 66 12.00 0.56 -8.14
C ASP A 66 13.05 1.66 -7.94
N ILE A 67 14.28 1.28 -7.55
CA ILE A 67 15.38 2.23 -7.32
C ILE A 67 15.86 2.84 -8.66
N LEU A 68 16.01 2.00 -9.71
CA LEU A 68 16.43 2.46 -11.03
C LEU A 68 15.45 3.48 -11.61
N ILE A 69 14.17 3.17 -11.57
CA ILE A 69 13.12 4.04 -12.11
C ILE A 69 12.97 5.31 -11.26
N GLY A 70 13.04 5.23 -9.94
CA GLY A 70 13.00 6.41 -9.07
C GLY A 70 14.07 7.42 -9.45
N ASN A 71 15.33 6.96 -9.56
CA ASN A 71 16.44 7.80 -10.01
C ASN A 71 16.26 8.33 -11.45
N MET A 72 15.75 7.51 -12.37
CA MET A 72 15.50 7.92 -13.75
C MET A 72 14.45 9.03 -13.83
N VAL A 73 13.36 8.91 -13.07
CA VAL A 73 12.27 9.88 -13.00
C VAL A 73 12.76 11.22 -12.43
N ASP A 74 13.64 11.18 -11.40
CA ASP A 74 14.20 12.40 -10.81
C ASP A 74 15.14 13.12 -11.80
N ARG A 75 15.98 12.38 -12.52
CA ARG A 75 16.98 12.94 -13.45
C ARG A 75 16.38 13.43 -14.76
N LYS A 76 15.46 12.66 -15.34
CA LYS A 76 14.91 12.95 -16.67
C LYS A 76 13.62 13.77 -16.59
N ARG A 77 13.60 14.91 -17.25
CA ARG A 77 12.40 15.71 -17.47
C ARG A 77 11.92 15.54 -18.91
N ILE A 78 10.82 14.81 -19.11
CA ILE A 78 10.24 14.55 -20.43
C ILE A 78 9.52 15.80 -20.98
N SER A 79 8.88 16.60 -20.11
CA SER A 79 8.11 17.77 -20.50
C SER A 79 8.52 19.02 -19.74
N LYS A 80 8.51 20.18 -20.40
CA LYS A 80 8.73 21.49 -19.75
C LYS A 80 7.56 21.89 -18.84
N LYS A 81 6.34 21.37 -19.08
CA LYS A 81 5.13 21.76 -18.37
C LYS A 81 4.88 20.97 -17.08
N SER A 82 5.32 19.72 -17.01
CA SER A 82 5.05 18.81 -15.91
C SER A 82 6.20 17.83 -15.74
N LYS A 83 6.54 17.49 -14.50
CA LYS A 83 7.59 16.55 -14.16
C LYS A 83 7.09 15.11 -14.21
N PHE A 84 6.01 14.81 -13.51
CA PHE A 84 5.56 13.46 -13.25
C PHE A 84 4.46 12.96 -14.20
N MET A 85 3.58 13.85 -14.69
CA MET A 85 2.47 13.45 -15.56
C MET A 85 2.89 12.69 -16.84
N PRO A 86 3.97 13.06 -17.55
CA PRO A 86 4.38 12.31 -18.74
C PRO A 86 4.80 10.88 -18.44
N TRP A 87 5.47 10.65 -17.31
CA TRP A 87 5.86 9.32 -16.86
C TRP A 87 4.65 8.43 -16.57
N ILE A 88 3.65 9.00 -15.90
CA ILE A 88 2.39 8.31 -15.58
C ILE A 88 1.64 7.95 -16.86
N LEU A 89 1.59 8.84 -17.85
CA LEU A 89 0.93 8.58 -19.14
C LEU A 89 1.62 7.45 -19.90
N ILE A 90 2.95 7.48 -20.01
CA ILE A 90 3.73 6.43 -20.68
C ILE A 90 3.57 5.10 -19.95
N GLY A 91 3.75 5.10 -18.63
CA GLY A 91 3.63 3.92 -17.80
C GLY A 91 2.21 3.31 -17.82
N SER A 92 1.16 4.13 -17.89
CA SER A 92 -0.23 3.66 -17.91
C SER A 92 -0.56 2.84 -19.17
N VAL A 93 -0.05 3.21 -20.32
CA VAL A 93 -0.22 2.43 -21.56
C VAL A 93 0.48 1.07 -21.44
N GLY A 94 1.73 1.06 -20.97
CA GLY A 94 2.47 -0.18 -20.72
C GLY A 94 1.76 -1.09 -19.70
N LEU A 95 1.25 -0.48 -18.63
CA LEU A 95 0.53 -1.18 -17.57
C LEU A 95 -0.72 -1.91 -18.10
N VAL A 96 -1.50 -1.25 -18.96
CA VAL A 96 -2.69 -1.85 -19.59
C VAL A 96 -2.33 -3.07 -20.43
N VAL A 97 -1.40 -2.89 -21.37
CA VAL A 97 -0.98 -3.96 -22.29
C VAL A 97 -0.45 -5.16 -21.51
N LEU A 98 0.44 -4.93 -20.56
CA LEU A 98 1.10 -5.99 -19.81
C LEU A 98 0.18 -6.67 -18.80
N THR A 99 -0.80 -5.96 -18.23
CA THR A 99 -1.83 -6.60 -17.38
C THR A 99 -2.66 -7.58 -18.20
N VAL A 100 -3.06 -7.23 -19.42
CA VAL A 100 -3.79 -8.15 -20.33
C VAL A 100 -2.91 -9.32 -20.75
N MET A 101 -1.62 -9.07 -21.07
CA MET A 101 -0.67 -10.13 -21.42
C MET A 101 -0.48 -11.16 -20.31
N ILE A 102 -0.43 -10.75 -19.04
CA ILE A 102 -0.33 -11.65 -17.87
C ILE A 102 -1.49 -12.65 -17.88
N PHE A 103 -2.70 -12.19 -18.16
CA PHE A 103 -3.91 -13.03 -18.14
C PHE A 103 -4.29 -13.62 -19.52
N THR A 104 -3.36 -13.61 -20.47
CA THR A 104 -3.55 -14.28 -21.76
C THR A 104 -3.38 -15.80 -21.58
N PRO A 105 -4.35 -16.64 -22.03
CA PRO A 105 -4.26 -18.08 -21.89
C PRO A 105 -3.23 -18.66 -22.87
N VAL A 106 -2.06 -19.04 -22.37
CA VAL A 106 -0.93 -19.62 -23.13
C VAL A 106 -0.78 -21.13 -22.87
N GLN A 107 -1.88 -21.86 -22.76
CA GLN A 107 -1.91 -23.28 -22.41
C GLN A 107 -1.14 -24.16 -23.41
N LEU A 108 -1.13 -23.77 -24.69
CA LEU A 108 -0.46 -24.50 -25.78
C LEU A 108 1.07 -24.38 -25.80
N PHE A 109 1.64 -23.50 -24.97
CA PHE A 109 3.08 -23.35 -24.89
C PHE A 109 3.71 -24.55 -24.18
N SER A 110 4.95 -24.87 -24.51
CA SER A 110 5.78 -25.81 -23.74
C SER A 110 5.96 -25.29 -22.30
N GLN A 111 6.33 -26.14 -21.35
CA GLN A 111 6.56 -25.72 -19.96
C GLN A 111 7.60 -24.58 -19.87
N GLY A 112 8.70 -24.69 -20.60
CA GLY A 112 9.69 -23.60 -20.68
C GLY A 112 9.10 -22.30 -21.26
N GLY A 113 8.24 -22.39 -22.27
CA GLY A 113 7.52 -21.27 -22.86
C GLY A 113 6.56 -20.60 -21.87
N LYS A 114 5.84 -21.37 -21.05
CA LYS A 114 4.95 -20.86 -20.00
C LYS A 114 5.73 -20.11 -18.92
N ILE A 115 6.86 -20.69 -18.46
CA ILE A 115 7.73 -20.05 -17.45
C ILE A 115 8.29 -18.74 -18.00
N ALA A 116 8.84 -18.76 -19.23
CA ALA A 116 9.41 -17.57 -19.86
C ALA A 116 8.34 -16.48 -20.05
N TRP A 117 7.15 -16.84 -20.54
CA TRP A 117 6.03 -15.92 -20.70
C TRP A 117 5.63 -15.26 -19.38
N CYS A 118 5.44 -16.06 -18.32
CA CYS A 118 5.08 -15.57 -17.00
C CYS A 118 6.13 -14.61 -16.44
N LEU A 119 7.39 -15.02 -16.48
CA LEU A 119 8.50 -14.23 -15.95
C LEU A 119 8.67 -12.90 -16.70
N VAL A 120 8.70 -12.94 -18.04
CA VAL A 120 8.90 -11.76 -18.87
C VAL A 120 7.73 -10.78 -18.73
N THR A 121 6.50 -11.27 -18.86
CA THR A 121 5.31 -10.40 -18.74
C THR A 121 5.20 -9.77 -17.37
N TYR A 122 5.50 -10.52 -16.29
CA TYR A 122 5.48 -9.98 -14.94
C TYR A 122 6.60 -8.95 -14.71
N CYS A 123 7.83 -9.25 -15.13
CA CYS A 123 8.95 -8.31 -14.98
C CYS A 123 8.68 -7.01 -15.75
N LEU A 124 8.16 -7.07 -16.97
CA LEU A 124 7.80 -5.88 -17.75
C LEU A 124 6.62 -5.13 -17.13
N TRP A 125 5.61 -5.87 -16.62
CA TRP A 125 4.49 -5.28 -15.90
C TRP A 125 4.96 -4.52 -14.65
N SER A 126 5.89 -5.10 -13.89
CA SER A 126 6.49 -4.45 -12.73
C SER A 126 7.18 -3.13 -13.11
N VAL A 127 7.93 -3.10 -14.23
CA VAL A 127 8.52 -1.86 -14.77
C VAL A 127 7.43 -0.83 -15.07
N ALA A 128 6.38 -1.22 -15.81
CA ALA A 128 5.28 -0.31 -16.16
C ALA A 128 4.53 0.18 -14.92
N TYR A 129 4.29 -0.71 -13.96
CA TYR A 129 3.67 -0.36 -12.67
C TYR A 129 4.52 0.65 -11.91
N THR A 130 5.82 0.45 -11.83
CA THR A 130 6.75 1.36 -11.14
C THR A 130 6.84 2.71 -11.84
N LEU A 131 6.81 2.75 -13.18
CA LEU A 131 6.75 3.97 -13.98
C LEU A 131 5.48 4.81 -13.72
N VAL A 132 4.40 4.19 -13.25
CA VAL A 132 3.17 4.90 -12.82
C VAL A 132 3.24 5.21 -11.34
N ASN A 133 3.49 4.20 -10.50
CA ASN A 133 3.33 4.29 -9.05
C ASN A 133 4.36 5.20 -8.38
N VAL A 134 5.63 5.20 -8.83
CA VAL A 134 6.68 6.05 -8.24
C VAL A 134 6.45 7.52 -8.52
N PRO A 135 6.23 7.98 -9.78
CA PRO A 135 5.88 9.37 -10.05
C PRO A 135 4.55 9.79 -9.38
N TYR A 136 3.54 8.91 -9.35
CA TYR A 136 2.27 9.17 -8.68
C TYR A 136 2.45 9.38 -7.17
N GLY A 137 3.25 8.54 -6.52
CA GLY A 137 3.57 8.70 -5.10
C GLY A 137 4.34 9.99 -4.81
N SER A 138 5.32 10.31 -5.66
CA SER A 138 6.14 11.54 -5.54
C SER A 138 5.33 12.80 -5.82
N LEU A 139 4.30 12.72 -6.67
CA LEU A 139 3.39 13.83 -6.99
C LEU A 139 2.70 14.41 -5.74
N HIS A 140 2.51 13.59 -4.68
CA HIS A 140 1.88 14.02 -3.43
C HIS A 140 2.60 15.21 -2.80
N SER A 141 3.93 15.26 -2.86
CA SER A 141 4.75 16.34 -2.28
C SER A 141 4.70 17.64 -3.06
N ILE A 142 4.41 17.59 -4.38
CA ILE A 142 4.47 18.76 -5.27
C ILE A 142 3.10 19.32 -5.68
N ILE A 143 2.00 18.68 -5.29
CA ILE A 143 0.63 19.22 -5.50
C ILE A 143 0.39 20.41 -4.60
N THR A 144 0.84 20.36 -3.34
CA THR A 144 0.65 21.40 -2.33
C THR A 144 1.74 21.31 -1.28
N ASP A 145 2.11 22.44 -0.70
CA ASP A 145 3.01 22.59 0.45
C ASP A 145 2.26 22.59 1.79
N ASN A 146 0.93 22.76 1.76
CA ASN A 146 0.10 22.82 2.95
C ASN A 146 -0.12 21.43 3.60
N PRO A 147 0.30 21.19 4.85
CA PRO A 147 0.17 19.90 5.52
C PRO A 147 -1.27 19.40 5.68
N ARG A 148 -2.25 20.33 5.83
CA ARG A 148 -3.68 19.98 5.91
C ARG A 148 -4.20 19.47 4.58
N GLU A 149 -3.79 20.08 3.48
CA GLU A 149 -4.14 19.67 2.14
C GLU A 149 -3.48 18.35 1.78
N ARG A 150 -2.21 18.12 2.19
CA ARG A 150 -1.52 16.82 2.07
C ARG A 150 -2.27 15.71 2.80
N THR A 151 -2.77 15.99 4.01
CA THR A 151 -3.60 15.04 4.75
C THR A 151 -4.90 14.72 4.00
N ALA A 152 -5.54 15.72 3.41
CA ALA A 152 -6.72 15.52 2.58
C ALA A 152 -6.41 14.67 1.34
N LEU A 153 -5.29 14.92 0.64
CA LEU A 153 -4.85 14.09 -0.49
C LEU A 153 -4.61 12.64 -0.05
N SER A 154 -3.94 12.42 1.10
CA SER A 154 -3.73 11.08 1.67
C SER A 154 -5.05 10.35 1.93
N THR A 155 -6.04 11.05 2.52
CA THR A 155 -7.38 10.50 2.75
C THR A 155 -8.05 10.09 1.44
N PHE A 156 -8.05 10.96 0.43
CA PHE A 156 -8.63 10.68 -0.88
C PHE A 156 -7.90 9.55 -1.61
N ARG A 157 -6.60 9.44 -1.45
CA ARG A 157 -5.80 8.30 -1.93
C ARG A 157 -6.29 7.00 -1.31
N SER A 158 -6.48 6.97 0.00
CA SER A 158 -6.99 5.79 0.71
C SER A 158 -8.41 5.41 0.26
N ILE A 159 -9.25 6.39 -0.07
CA ILE A 159 -10.56 6.13 -0.67
C ILE A 159 -10.40 5.45 -2.04
N GLY A 160 -9.50 5.96 -2.90
CA GLY A 160 -9.23 5.38 -4.21
C GLY A 160 -8.78 3.90 -4.11
N ALA A 161 -7.84 3.60 -3.20
CA ALA A 161 -7.40 2.24 -2.92
C ALA A 161 -8.55 1.35 -2.40
N GLY A 162 -9.38 1.87 -1.50
CA GLY A 162 -10.54 1.16 -0.97
C GLY A 162 -11.56 0.80 -2.05
N VAL A 163 -11.86 1.72 -2.96
CA VAL A 163 -12.76 1.48 -4.09
C VAL A 163 -12.18 0.40 -5.02
N ALA A 164 -10.88 0.44 -5.33
CA ALA A 164 -10.22 -0.60 -6.12
C ALA A 164 -10.38 -1.99 -5.47
N MET A 165 -10.21 -2.07 -4.14
CA MET A 165 -10.36 -3.32 -3.40
C MET A 165 -11.80 -3.88 -3.45
N VAL A 166 -12.82 -3.01 -3.40
CA VAL A 166 -14.22 -3.43 -3.54
C VAL A 166 -14.47 -4.08 -4.90
N PHE A 167 -13.95 -3.50 -5.99
CA PHE A 167 -14.05 -4.12 -7.31
C PHE A 167 -13.43 -5.52 -7.36
N VAL A 168 -12.24 -5.68 -6.76
CA VAL A 168 -11.55 -6.99 -6.72
C VAL A 168 -12.31 -8.00 -5.86
N MET A 169 -12.93 -7.59 -4.75
CA MET A 169 -13.76 -8.45 -3.91
C MET A 169 -15.02 -9.00 -4.63
N LEU A 170 -15.49 -8.32 -5.65
CA LEU A 170 -16.65 -8.77 -6.44
C LEU A 170 -16.26 -9.78 -7.53
N LEU A 171 -14.98 -9.87 -7.90
CA LEU A 171 -14.50 -10.74 -8.99
C LEU A 171 -14.83 -12.23 -8.85
N PRO A 172 -14.75 -12.85 -7.65
CA PRO A 172 -15.08 -14.28 -7.53
C PRO A 172 -16.45 -14.64 -8.08
N LYS A 173 -17.44 -13.75 -7.94
CA LYS A 173 -18.78 -13.97 -8.49
C LYS A 173 -18.83 -13.99 -10.02
N ILE A 174 -17.85 -13.38 -10.68
CA ILE A 174 -17.79 -13.23 -12.13
C ILE A 174 -16.92 -14.32 -12.74
N ILE A 175 -15.75 -14.62 -12.13
CA ILE A 175 -14.72 -15.46 -12.72
C ILE A 175 -14.84 -16.94 -12.40
N TYR A 176 -15.51 -17.28 -11.28
CA TYR A 176 -15.78 -18.69 -10.95
C TYR A 176 -17.09 -19.19 -11.53
N VAL A 177 -17.09 -20.46 -11.98
CA VAL A 177 -18.27 -21.17 -12.49
C VAL A 177 -18.45 -22.45 -11.69
N LYS A 178 -19.68 -22.80 -11.33
CA LYS A 178 -20.02 -24.10 -10.77
C LYS A 178 -20.20 -25.08 -11.92
N ASN A 179 -19.54 -26.24 -11.90
CA ASN A 179 -19.90 -27.36 -12.74
C ASN A 179 -21.09 -28.10 -12.12
N GLU A 180 -22.23 -28.10 -12.78
CA GLU A 180 -23.45 -28.78 -12.32
C GLU A 180 -23.38 -30.32 -12.49
N SER A 181 -22.34 -30.85 -13.13
CA SER A 181 -22.24 -32.28 -13.51
C SER A 181 -21.44 -33.16 -12.56
N GLU A 182 -20.82 -32.62 -11.48
CA GLU A 182 -20.11 -33.45 -10.50
C GLU A 182 -20.76 -33.36 -9.12
N GLN A 183 -21.03 -34.54 -8.52
CA GLN A 183 -21.41 -34.65 -7.10
C GLN A 183 -20.27 -34.17 -6.23
N GLY A 184 -20.33 -32.88 -5.85
CA GLY A 184 -19.30 -32.17 -5.14
C GLY A 184 -18.92 -30.91 -5.89
N ALA A 185 -19.75 -29.85 -5.83
CA ALA A 185 -19.63 -28.61 -6.61
C ALA A 185 -18.31 -27.90 -6.38
N THR A 186 -17.26 -28.30 -7.08
CA THR A 186 -15.99 -27.57 -7.15
C THR A 186 -16.17 -26.36 -8.06
N GLN A 187 -15.84 -25.18 -7.55
CA GLN A 187 -15.84 -23.95 -8.35
C GLN A 187 -14.52 -23.88 -9.11
N HIS A 188 -14.59 -23.80 -10.44
CA HIS A 188 -13.43 -23.65 -11.30
C HIS A 188 -13.29 -22.22 -11.84
N LEU A 189 -12.05 -21.77 -11.94
CA LEU A 189 -11.71 -20.50 -12.56
C LEU A 189 -11.89 -20.62 -14.09
N LYS A 190 -12.65 -19.72 -14.74
CA LYS A 190 -12.86 -19.75 -16.20
C LYS A 190 -11.91 -18.77 -16.90
N ALA A 191 -11.04 -19.31 -17.77
CA ALA A 191 -10.00 -18.55 -18.48
C ALA A 191 -10.54 -17.31 -19.21
N ASP A 192 -11.59 -17.50 -20.03
CA ASP A 192 -12.18 -16.44 -20.84
C ASP A 192 -12.71 -15.28 -19.99
N ARG A 193 -13.29 -15.60 -18.81
CA ARG A 193 -13.81 -14.59 -17.90
C ARG A 193 -12.70 -13.80 -17.21
N VAL A 194 -11.62 -14.49 -16.81
CA VAL A 194 -10.45 -13.81 -16.22
C VAL A 194 -9.78 -12.91 -17.25
N PHE A 195 -9.63 -13.38 -18.48
CA PHE A 195 -9.10 -12.58 -19.58
C PHE A 195 -9.97 -11.36 -19.87
N PHE A 196 -11.29 -11.53 -19.98
CA PHE A 196 -12.20 -10.40 -20.15
C PHE A 196 -12.13 -9.39 -19.02
N VAL A 197 -12.12 -9.85 -17.75
CA VAL A 197 -11.94 -9.00 -16.58
C VAL A 197 -10.63 -8.25 -16.63
N SER A 198 -9.54 -8.88 -17.07
CA SER A 198 -8.24 -8.22 -17.20
C SER A 198 -8.29 -7.05 -18.19
N ILE A 199 -9.02 -7.18 -19.30
CA ILE A 199 -9.25 -6.09 -20.27
C ILE A 199 -10.05 -4.95 -19.61
N VAL A 200 -11.18 -5.28 -18.96
CA VAL A 200 -12.05 -4.27 -18.33
C VAL A 200 -11.30 -3.49 -17.25
N PHE A 201 -10.54 -4.18 -16.39
CA PHE A 201 -9.76 -3.54 -15.32
C PHE A 201 -8.59 -2.71 -15.87
N SER A 202 -7.95 -3.19 -16.94
CA SER A 202 -6.86 -2.47 -17.59
C SER A 202 -7.34 -1.19 -18.27
N VAL A 203 -8.45 -1.25 -19.00
CA VAL A 203 -9.06 -0.06 -19.62
C VAL A 203 -9.56 0.90 -18.55
N GLY A 204 -10.19 0.39 -17.48
CA GLY A 204 -10.59 1.20 -16.32
C GLY A 204 -9.40 1.90 -15.67
N ALA A 205 -8.29 1.19 -15.46
CA ALA A 205 -7.06 1.75 -14.93
C ALA A 205 -6.52 2.88 -15.81
N LEU A 206 -6.51 2.69 -17.14
CA LEU A 206 -6.09 3.72 -18.10
C LEU A 206 -6.96 4.98 -17.99
N VAL A 207 -8.27 4.81 -18.01
CA VAL A 207 -9.23 5.93 -17.93
C VAL A 207 -9.02 6.72 -16.64
N PHE A 208 -8.89 6.04 -15.47
CA PHE A 208 -8.68 6.72 -14.19
C PHE A 208 -7.31 7.42 -14.12
N LEU A 209 -6.24 6.78 -14.58
CA LEU A 209 -4.91 7.40 -14.61
C LEU A 209 -4.86 8.61 -15.54
N TRP A 210 -5.48 8.54 -16.71
CA TRP A 210 -5.56 9.69 -17.62
C TRP A 210 -6.44 10.81 -17.07
N ALA A 211 -7.59 10.48 -16.46
CA ALA A 211 -8.43 11.46 -15.77
C ALA A 211 -7.63 12.16 -14.66
N MET A 212 -6.85 11.42 -13.86
CA MET A 212 -5.97 11.97 -12.85
C MET A 212 -5.00 13.01 -13.45
N THR A 213 -4.33 12.71 -14.56
CA THR A 213 -3.37 13.65 -15.19
C THR A 213 -4.04 14.94 -15.70
N LYS A 214 -5.33 14.92 -15.97
CA LYS A 214 -6.12 16.10 -16.38
C LYS A 214 -6.70 16.88 -15.19
N MET A 215 -6.86 16.23 -14.05
CA MET A 215 -7.49 16.82 -12.87
C MET A 215 -6.49 17.43 -11.91
N VAL A 216 -5.34 16.77 -11.71
CA VAL A 216 -4.31 17.19 -10.77
C VAL A 216 -3.37 18.22 -11.39
N THR A 217 -2.94 19.19 -10.58
CA THR A 217 -1.99 20.24 -11.00
C THR A 217 -0.73 20.19 -10.13
N GLU A 218 0.44 20.11 -10.76
CA GLU A 218 1.74 20.29 -10.10
C GLU A 218 1.93 21.79 -9.81
N ARG A 219 2.02 22.19 -8.55
CA ARG A 219 2.09 23.61 -8.12
C ARG A 219 3.46 24.02 -7.64
N ILE A 220 4.17 23.11 -7.01
CA ILE A 220 5.50 23.37 -6.48
C ILE A 220 6.50 23.25 -7.62
N PRO A 221 7.29 24.33 -7.90
CA PRO A 221 8.29 24.29 -8.96
C PRO A 221 9.35 23.22 -8.68
N TYR A 222 9.66 22.43 -9.68
CA TYR A 222 10.75 21.45 -9.60
C TYR A 222 12.08 22.10 -9.97
N GLY A 223 13.01 22.18 -9.00
CA GLY A 223 14.34 22.76 -9.20
C GLY A 223 15.26 21.92 -10.07
N LYS A 224 16.49 22.40 -10.31
CA LYS A 224 17.52 21.65 -11.03
C LYS A 224 17.93 20.42 -10.21
N VAL A 225 17.84 19.23 -10.79
CA VAL A 225 18.40 18.00 -10.22
C VAL A 225 19.89 17.98 -10.51
N PRO A 226 20.76 17.68 -9.55
CA PRO A 226 22.20 17.52 -9.81
C PRO A 226 22.44 16.42 -10.84
N GLU A 227 23.28 16.69 -11.84
CA GLU A 227 23.58 15.74 -12.94
C GLU A 227 24.17 14.40 -12.46
N LYS A 228 24.76 14.36 -11.27
CA LYS A 228 25.47 13.20 -10.70
C LYS A 228 24.90 12.76 -9.34
N MET A 229 23.66 12.31 -9.31
CA MET A 229 23.19 11.54 -8.13
C MET A 229 23.60 10.08 -8.27
N SER A 230 24.51 9.62 -7.40
CA SER A 230 24.86 8.20 -7.29
C SER A 230 23.74 7.46 -6.54
N TYR A 231 23.49 6.18 -6.88
CA TYR A 231 22.58 5.33 -6.11
C TYR A 231 22.97 5.26 -4.64
N VAL A 232 24.28 5.23 -4.36
CA VAL A 232 24.82 5.24 -2.99
C VAL A 232 24.48 6.54 -2.27
N SER A 233 24.54 7.70 -2.97
CA SER A 233 24.19 8.98 -2.37
C SER A 233 22.70 9.06 -2.03
N THR A 234 21.81 8.47 -2.86
CA THR A 234 20.36 8.41 -2.60
C THR A 234 20.05 7.51 -1.41
N LEU A 235 20.69 6.34 -1.32
CA LEU A 235 20.56 5.47 -0.15
C LEU A 235 21.06 6.16 1.12
N LYS A 236 22.22 6.83 1.06
CA LYS A 236 22.73 7.63 2.17
C LYS A 236 21.77 8.76 2.55
N SER A 237 21.18 9.44 1.55
CA SER A 237 20.15 10.47 1.75
C SER A 237 18.94 9.93 2.50
N PHE A 238 18.45 8.75 2.12
CA PHE A 238 17.32 8.10 2.77
C PHE A 238 17.64 7.76 4.24
N PHE A 239 18.73 7.06 4.51
CA PHE A 239 19.09 6.63 5.85
C PHE A 239 19.52 7.77 6.78
N THR A 240 20.02 8.89 6.25
CA THR A 240 20.31 10.10 7.03
C THR A 240 19.07 10.95 7.27
N ASN A 241 17.97 10.73 6.54
CA ASN A 241 16.68 11.38 6.77
C ASN A 241 15.93 10.64 7.89
N ARG A 242 16.24 10.99 9.13
CA ARG A 242 15.70 10.35 10.34
C ARG A 242 14.17 10.22 10.34
N PRO A 243 13.36 11.26 10.01
CA PRO A 243 11.90 11.10 9.94
C PRO A 243 11.47 10.13 8.85
N MET A 244 12.16 10.07 7.70
CA MET A 244 11.87 9.12 6.63
C MET A 244 12.09 7.66 7.08
N VAL A 245 13.20 7.41 7.79
CA VAL A 245 13.48 6.09 8.39
C VAL A 245 12.40 5.74 9.41
N GLY A 246 12.00 6.67 10.29
CA GLY A 246 10.94 6.44 11.28
C GLY A 246 9.59 6.12 10.64
N ALA A 247 9.18 6.87 9.64
CA ALA A 247 7.94 6.62 8.90
C ALA A 247 7.98 5.29 8.14
N THR A 248 9.15 4.92 7.59
CA THR A 248 9.34 3.66 6.88
C THR A 248 9.30 2.46 7.84
N LEU A 249 9.94 2.55 9.00
CA LEU A 249 9.88 1.51 10.05
C LEU A 249 8.45 1.32 10.57
N ALA A 250 7.71 2.42 10.79
CA ALA A 250 6.30 2.35 11.20
C ALA A 250 5.43 1.67 10.12
N SER A 251 5.64 2.00 8.85
CA SER A 251 4.95 1.37 7.71
C SER A 251 5.33 -0.10 7.56
N PHE A 252 6.61 -0.43 7.75
CA PHE A 252 7.12 -1.80 7.69
C PHE A 252 6.45 -2.66 8.77
N ALA A 253 6.41 -2.19 10.02
CA ALA A 253 5.72 -2.88 11.11
C ALA A 253 4.23 -3.06 10.84
N SER A 254 3.54 -2.01 10.37
CA SER A 254 2.13 -2.09 10.00
C SER A 254 1.87 -3.16 8.93
N ILE A 255 2.69 -3.25 7.90
CA ILE A 255 2.51 -4.23 6.82
C ILE A 255 2.84 -5.64 7.29
N VAL A 256 4.00 -5.82 7.95
CA VAL A 256 4.46 -7.14 8.45
C VAL A 256 3.45 -7.75 9.39
N PHE A 257 3.03 -7.00 10.39
CA PHE A 257 2.26 -7.57 11.50
C PHE A 257 0.74 -7.42 11.32
N TYR A 258 0.26 -6.34 10.69
CA TYR A 258 -1.16 -6.13 10.50
C TYR A 258 -1.66 -6.75 9.19
N ASN A 259 -1.14 -6.33 8.03
CA ASN A 259 -1.66 -6.80 6.76
C ASN A 259 -1.41 -8.30 6.52
N SER A 260 -0.22 -8.79 6.89
CA SER A 260 0.13 -10.19 6.69
C SER A 260 -0.63 -11.12 7.63
N SER A 261 -0.98 -10.66 8.83
CA SER A 261 -1.74 -11.47 9.80
C SER A 261 -3.24 -11.58 9.48
N MET A 262 -3.76 -10.84 8.51
CA MET A 262 -5.19 -10.93 8.13
C MET A 262 -5.61 -12.37 7.72
N SER A 263 -4.70 -13.15 7.13
CA SER A 263 -4.95 -14.56 6.82
C SER A 263 -5.16 -15.42 8.09
N MET A 264 -4.49 -15.08 9.20
CA MET A 264 -4.65 -15.78 10.48
C MET A 264 -6.05 -15.58 11.07
N ASN A 265 -6.69 -14.43 10.81
CA ASN A 265 -8.07 -14.18 11.27
C ASN A 265 -9.05 -15.22 10.68
N ASN A 266 -8.83 -15.68 9.44
CA ASN A 266 -9.62 -16.77 8.86
C ASN A 266 -9.48 -18.06 9.67
N LEU A 267 -8.25 -18.40 10.10
CA LEU A 267 -7.98 -19.58 10.93
C LEU A 267 -8.61 -19.46 12.33
N VAL A 268 -8.63 -18.27 12.92
CA VAL A 268 -9.32 -18.02 14.21
C VAL A 268 -10.81 -18.35 14.09
N PHE A 269 -11.47 -17.87 13.04
CA PHE A 269 -12.91 -18.16 12.84
C PHE A 269 -13.16 -19.61 12.46
N GLN A 270 -12.25 -20.24 11.72
CA GLN A 270 -12.39 -21.63 11.28
C GLN A 270 -12.17 -22.60 12.45
N TYR A 271 -11.13 -22.43 13.25
CA TYR A 271 -10.69 -23.42 14.23
C TYR A 271 -11.01 -23.06 15.69
N PHE A 272 -11.02 -21.77 16.07
CA PHE A 272 -11.39 -21.37 17.44
C PHE A 272 -12.90 -21.16 17.60
N PHE A 273 -13.55 -20.44 16.66
CA PHE A 273 -15.00 -20.20 16.74
C PHE A 273 -15.84 -21.23 15.99
N ASN A 274 -15.25 -22.13 15.20
CA ASN A 274 -15.95 -23.11 14.35
C ASN A 274 -17.00 -22.49 13.41
N ASP A 275 -16.82 -21.25 12.99
CA ASP A 275 -17.72 -20.50 12.09
C ASP A 275 -16.95 -19.66 11.09
N ALA A 276 -16.35 -20.31 10.08
CA ALA A 276 -15.58 -19.66 9.02
C ALA A 276 -16.38 -18.60 8.25
N LYS A 277 -17.71 -18.71 8.17
CA LYS A 277 -18.57 -17.74 7.46
C LYS A 277 -18.56 -16.36 8.13
N LYS A 278 -18.35 -16.31 9.44
CA LYS A 278 -18.30 -15.08 10.23
C LYS A 278 -16.99 -14.29 10.05
N THR A 279 -15.97 -14.88 9.45
CA THR A 279 -14.72 -14.15 9.12
C THR A 279 -15.00 -12.88 8.33
N THR A 280 -15.92 -12.95 7.36
CA THR A 280 -16.31 -11.78 6.55
C THR A 280 -16.85 -10.66 7.43
N VAL A 281 -17.67 -10.98 8.43
CA VAL A 281 -18.21 -9.99 9.38
C VAL A 281 -17.08 -9.34 10.18
N ALA A 282 -16.15 -10.14 10.70
CA ALA A 282 -15.00 -9.63 11.45
C ALA A 282 -14.07 -8.77 10.59
N THR A 283 -13.83 -9.18 9.35
CA THR A 283 -13.02 -8.40 8.40
C THR A 283 -13.67 -7.05 8.12
N ILE A 284 -14.97 -7.02 7.81
CA ILE A 284 -15.72 -5.76 7.60
C ILE A 284 -15.65 -4.90 8.87
N ALA A 285 -15.90 -5.49 10.04
CA ALA A 285 -15.84 -4.79 11.33
C ALA A 285 -14.46 -4.15 11.58
N SER A 286 -13.37 -4.82 11.19
CA SER A 286 -12.01 -4.30 11.33
C SER A 286 -11.74 -3.04 10.48
N TYR A 287 -12.48 -2.85 9.38
CA TYR A 287 -12.39 -1.66 8.53
C TYR A 287 -13.37 -0.53 8.91
N ILE A 288 -14.35 -0.79 9.78
CA ILE A 288 -15.30 0.25 10.23
C ILE A 288 -14.57 1.47 10.81
N PRO A 289 -13.56 1.34 11.70
CA PRO A 289 -12.82 2.49 12.21
C PRO A 289 -12.16 3.32 11.10
N LEU A 290 -11.63 2.68 10.06
CA LEU A 290 -11.04 3.38 8.91
C LEU A 290 -12.06 4.29 8.23
N VAL A 291 -13.24 3.75 7.90
CA VAL A 291 -14.30 4.49 7.21
C VAL A 291 -14.85 5.63 8.07
N LEU A 292 -15.06 5.38 9.36
CA LEU A 292 -15.59 6.38 10.30
C LEU A 292 -14.62 7.51 10.58
N LEU A 293 -13.31 7.22 10.68
CA LEU A 293 -12.28 8.21 11.02
C LEU A 293 -11.81 9.04 9.82
N MET A 294 -11.97 8.50 8.61
CA MET A 294 -11.51 9.13 7.38
C MET A 294 -12.02 10.58 7.17
N PRO A 295 -13.31 10.90 7.37
CA PRO A 295 -13.82 12.28 7.23
C PRO A 295 -13.23 13.26 8.25
N PHE A 296 -12.80 12.76 9.40
CA PHE A 296 -12.28 13.56 10.50
C PHE A 296 -10.75 13.67 10.50
N ALA A 297 -10.06 12.94 9.62
CA ALA A 297 -8.60 12.85 9.60
C ALA A 297 -7.91 14.23 9.56
N GLY A 298 -8.39 15.14 8.70
CA GLY A 298 -7.85 16.49 8.60
C GLY A 298 -8.00 17.31 9.90
N LYS A 299 -9.18 17.21 10.55
CA LYS A 299 -9.43 17.89 11.85
C LYS A 299 -8.58 17.31 12.96
N LEU A 300 -8.45 15.98 13.03
CA LEU A 300 -7.62 15.30 14.02
C LEU A 300 -6.16 15.64 13.86
N VAL A 301 -5.63 15.65 12.64
CA VAL A 301 -4.25 16.04 12.35
C VAL A 301 -4.00 17.50 12.70
N SER A 302 -4.92 18.42 12.38
CA SER A 302 -4.75 19.83 12.73
C SER A 302 -4.79 20.07 14.24
N ALA A 303 -5.57 19.28 15.00
CA ALA A 303 -5.66 19.40 16.44
C ALA A 303 -4.42 18.83 17.16
N PHE A 304 -4.00 17.62 16.79
CA PHE A 304 -2.99 16.85 17.53
C PHE A 304 -1.60 16.83 16.86
N GLY A 305 -1.51 17.11 15.55
CA GLY A 305 -0.33 16.81 14.73
C GLY A 305 -0.24 15.31 14.40
N LYS A 306 0.46 14.96 13.32
CA LYS A 306 0.54 13.56 12.80
C LYS A 306 1.22 12.62 13.80
N LYS A 307 2.38 13.05 14.33
CA LYS A 307 3.17 12.26 15.30
C LYS A 307 2.36 11.89 16.54
N ARG A 308 1.81 12.89 17.23
CA ARG A 308 1.10 12.72 18.49
C ARG A 308 -0.19 11.90 18.29
N LEU A 309 -0.90 12.14 17.19
CA LEU A 309 -2.12 11.41 16.87
C LEU A 309 -1.85 9.91 16.74
N ILE A 310 -0.83 9.51 15.95
CA ILE A 310 -0.47 8.09 15.76
C ILE A 310 0.02 7.47 17.08
N THR A 311 0.85 8.19 17.82
CA THR A 311 1.40 7.67 19.09
C THR A 311 0.30 7.42 20.11
N LEU A 312 -0.64 8.35 20.28
CA LEU A 312 -1.73 8.20 21.25
C LEU A 312 -2.71 7.11 20.86
N THR A 313 -3.17 7.11 19.60
CA THR A 313 -4.13 6.12 19.12
C THR A 313 -3.50 4.73 19.02
N GLY A 314 -2.23 4.63 18.60
CA GLY A 314 -1.49 3.38 18.60
C GLY A 314 -1.26 2.83 20.01
N ALA A 315 -0.87 3.68 20.98
CA ALA A 315 -0.73 3.25 22.38
C ALA A 315 -2.05 2.74 22.96
N ALA A 316 -3.15 3.44 22.72
CA ALA A 316 -4.48 2.99 23.12
C ALA A 316 -4.85 1.64 22.47
N SER A 317 -4.56 1.46 21.18
CA SER A 317 -4.76 0.19 20.47
C SER A 317 -3.90 -0.95 21.03
N ALA A 318 -2.64 -0.69 21.36
CA ALA A 318 -1.76 -1.68 21.97
C ALA A 318 -2.28 -2.11 23.36
N VAL A 319 -2.71 -1.17 24.19
CA VAL A 319 -3.33 -1.46 25.50
C VAL A 319 -4.61 -2.29 25.31
N ALA A 320 -5.47 -1.93 24.37
CA ALA A 320 -6.68 -2.69 24.06
C ALA A 320 -6.35 -4.13 23.63
N GLY A 321 -5.30 -4.33 22.82
CA GLY A 321 -4.83 -5.64 22.41
C GLY A 321 -4.30 -6.47 23.59
N LEU A 322 -3.56 -5.86 24.51
CA LEU A 322 -3.12 -6.52 25.76
C LEU A 322 -4.30 -6.91 26.65
N ILE A 323 -5.29 -6.04 26.77
CA ILE A 323 -6.55 -6.37 27.49
C ILE A 323 -7.24 -7.56 26.83
N MET A 324 -7.33 -7.58 25.48
CA MET A 324 -7.92 -8.72 24.75
C MET A 324 -7.20 -10.05 24.99
N LEU A 325 -5.87 -10.04 25.19
CA LEU A 325 -5.11 -11.26 25.52
C LEU A 325 -5.45 -11.79 26.91
N LEU A 326 -5.77 -10.90 27.85
CA LEU A 326 -6.11 -11.25 29.25
C LEU A 326 -7.59 -11.63 29.41
N LEU A 327 -8.46 -11.20 28.50
CA LEU A 327 -9.88 -11.52 28.58
C LEU A 327 -10.13 -13.01 28.28
N PRO A 328 -10.96 -13.71 29.09
CA PRO A 328 -11.36 -15.09 28.84
C PRO A 328 -12.40 -15.15 27.70
N ILE A 329 -11.92 -14.99 26.46
CA ILE A 329 -12.79 -15.07 25.26
C ILE A 329 -13.08 -16.54 24.99
N THR A 330 -14.32 -16.93 25.13
CA THR A 330 -14.84 -18.27 24.90
C THR A 330 -15.22 -18.50 23.43
N PRO A 331 -15.19 -19.74 22.92
CA PRO A 331 -15.54 -20.05 21.52
C PRO A 331 -17.07 -20.09 21.26
N ASP A 332 -17.84 -19.33 21.99
CA ASP A 332 -19.28 -19.17 21.86
C ASP A 332 -19.66 -17.87 21.11
N LYS A 333 -20.95 -17.71 20.82
CA LYS A 333 -21.45 -16.50 20.13
C LYS A 333 -21.11 -15.20 20.89
N LYS A 334 -21.18 -15.22 22.25
CA LYS A 334 -20.88 -14.06 23.07
C LYS A 334 -19.39 -13.69 22.99
N GLY A 335 -18.50 -14.68 23.15
CA GLY A 335 -17.07 -14.48 23.02
C GLY A 335 -16.67 -14.00 21.62
N MET A 336 -17.33 -14.49 20.57
CA MET A 336 -17.10 -14.05 19.19
C MET A 336 -17.43 -12.55 19.00
N TYR A 337 -18.55 -12.05 19.53
CA TYR A 337 -18.89 -10.63 19.45
C TYR A 337 -17.96 -9.75 20.28
N ILE A 338 -17.51 -10.23 21.44
CA ILE A 338 -16.48 -9.56 22.25
C ILE A 338 -15.17 -9.47 21.46
N TYR A 339 -14.77 -10.56 20.80
CA TYR A 339 -13.58 -10.60 19.96
C TYR A 339 -13.67 -9.61 18.80
N ILE A 340 -14.77 -9.58 18.05
CA ILE A 340 -14.99 -8.66 16.93
C ILE A 340 -14.95 -7.20 17.41
N GLY A 341 -15.64 -6.88 18.50
CA GLY A 341 -15.64 -5.54 19.10
C GLY A 341 -14.25 -5.12 19.57
N GLY A 342 -13.51 -6.03 20.19
CA GLY A 342 -12.11 -5.81 20.58
C GLY A 342 -11.21 -5.53 19.37
N LEU A 343 -11.35 -6.30 18.29
CA LEU A 343 -10.59 -6.05 17.05
C LEU A 343 -10.85 -4.65 16.46
N MET A 344 -12.09 -4.15 16.52
CA MET A 344 -12.39 -2.79 16.07
C MET A 344 -11.56 -1.75 16.83
N ILE A 345 -11.44 -1.91 18.15
CA ILE A 345 -10.68 -0.98 19.01
C ILE A 345 -9.17 -1.12 18.74
N VAL A 346 -8.65 -2.34 18.68
CA VAL A 346 -7.24 -2.63 18.41
C VAL A 346 -6.81 -2.08 17.06
N ASN A 347 -7.71 -2.02 16.09
CA ASN A 347 -7.40 -1.54 14.73
C ASN A 347 -7.42 -0.02 14.58
N ILE A 348 -7.93 0.76 15.54
CA ILE A 348 -8.04 2.23 15.44
C ILE A 348 -6.68 2.88 15.12
N GLY A 349 -5.63 2.52 15.85
CA GLY A 349 -4.29 3.10 15.65
C GLY A 349 -3.72 2.82 14.26
N ASN A 350 -3.87 1.58 13.77
CA ASN A 350 -3.43 1.22 12.44
C ASN A 350 -4.29 1.89 11.35
N CYS A 351 -5.60 2.01 11.55
CA CYS A 351 -6.50 2.72 10.62
C CYS A 351 -6.11 4.19 10.48
N ILE A 352 -5.84 4.89 11.59
CA ILE A 352 -5.37 6.28 11.56
C ILE A 352 -4.03 6.38 10.83
N PHE A 353 -3.08 5.49 11.13
CA PHE A 353 -1.80 5.45 10.44
C PHE A 353 -1.97 5.27 8.93
N GLN A 354 -2.81 4.32 8.49
CA GLN A 354 -3.09 4.06 7.08
C GLN A 354 -3.70 5.28 6.34
N ILE A 355 -4.55 6.06 7.04
CA ILE A 355 -5.16 7.26 6.46
C ILE A 355 -4.11 8.34 6.18
N ILE A 356 -3.13 8.54 7.08
CA ILE A 356 -2.24 9.69 7.04
C ILE A 356 -0.80 9.37 6.63
N VAL A 357 -0.43 8.10 6.46
CA VAL A 357 0.95 7.67 6.15
C VAL A 357 1.52 8.36 4.91
N TRP A 358 0.71 8.55 3.87
CA TRP A 358 1.16 9.19 2.64
C TRP A 358 1.50 10.68 2.85
N ALA A 359 0.74 11.36 3.70
CA ALA A 359 1.05 12.74 4.10
C ALA A 359 2.34 12.82 4.93
N ILE A 360 2.60 11.83 5.78
CA ILE A 360 3.85 11.73 6.54
C ILE A 360 5.05 11.56 5.61
N ILE A 361 4.95 10.69 4.61
CA ILE A 361 6.02 10.47 3.63
C ILE A 361 6.27 11.73 2.80
N ALA A 362 5.21 12.44 2.39
CA ALA A 362 5.36 13.70 1.67
C ALA A 362 6.09 14.77 2.51
N ASP A 363 5.78 14.88 3.81
CA ASP A 363 6.48 15.82 4.72
C ASP A 363 7.96 15.43 4.92
N CYS A 364 8.27 14.12 4.97
CA CYS A 364 9.65 13.65 5.06
C CYS A 364 10.45 14.01 3.80
N ILE A 365 9.84 13.91 2.63
CA ILE A 365 10.43 14.30 1.35
C ILE A 365 10.65 15.81 1.31
N GLU A 366 9.65 16.60 1.68
CA GLU A 366 9.72 18.06 1.77
C GLU A 366 10.84 18.52 2.71
N MET A 367 10.94 17.90 3.91
CA MET A 367 12.02 18.20 4.86
C MET A 367 13.40 17.87 4.28
N SER A 368 13.52 16.81 3.46
CA SER A 368 14.77 16.49 2.77
C SER A 368 15.15 17.59 1.77
N PHE A 369 14.17 18.05 1.01
CA PHE A 369 14.35 19.13 0.05
C PHE A 369 14.77 20.44 0.72
N ARG A 370 14.07 20.87 1.78
CA ARG A 370 14.42 22.10 2.51
C ARG A 370 15.81 22.08 3.12
N LYS A 371 16.27 20.91 3.59
CA LYS A 371 17.62 20.76 4.16
C LYS A 371 18.74 20.75 3.12
N LYS A 372 18.52 20.17 1.95
CA LYS A 372 19.56 19.88 0.96
C LYS A 372 19.47 20.74 -0.29
N GLY A 373 18.33 21.36 -0.56
CA GLY A 373 18.05 22.08 -1.80
C GLY A 373 18.00 21.18 -3.06
N VAL A 374 17.92 19.86 -2.87
CA VAL A 374 17.96 18.86 -3.96
C VAL A 374 16.64 18.13 -4.05
N HIS A 375 16.11 18.00 -5.26
CA HIS A 375 14.87 17.27 -5.54
C HIS A 375 15.15 15.78 -5.73
N GLU A 376 14.86 14.99 -4.69
CA GLU A 376 15.03 13.52 -4.64
C GLU A 376 13.70 12.78 -4.39
N GLU A 377 12.55 13.40 -4.73
CA GLU A 377 11.22 12.94 -4.35
C GLU A 377 10.96 11.50 -4.80
N SER A 378 11.20 11.22 -6.09
CA SER A 378 10.93 9.90 -6.66
C SER A 378 11.87 8.84 -6.13
N SER A 379 13.14 9.20 -5.92
CA SER A 379 14.15 8.28 -5.40
C SER A 379 13.88 7.89 -3.95
N LEU A 380 13.53 8.86 -3.10
CA LEU A 380 13.16 8.62 -1.70
C LEU A 380 11.87 7.80 -1.61
N TYR A 381 10.86 8.12 -2.45
CA TYR A 381 9.63 7.36 -2.51
C TYR A 381 9.86 5.93 -3.02
N ALA A 382 10.73 5.73 -3.99
CA ALA A 382 11.06 4.41 -4.53
C ALA A 382 11.69 3.49 -3.45
N ILE A 383 12.62 4.02 -2.63
CA ILE A 383 13.21 3.29 -1.51
C ILE A 383 12.15 2.93 -0.47
N TYR A 384 11.25 3.87 -0.15
CA TYR A 384 10.11 3.61 0.73
C TYR A 384 9.20 2.50 0.17
N SER A 385 8.88 2.56 -1.12
CA SER A 385 8.08 1.54 -1.81
C SER A 385 8.73 0.16 -1.77
N PHE A 386 10.06 0.11 -1.96
CA PHE A 386 10.84 -1.12 -1.81
C PHE A 386 10.66 -1.74 -0.43
N PHE A 387 10.83 -0.96 0.65
CA PHE A 387 10.64 -1.47 2.02
C PHE A 387 9.21 -1.96 2.28
N ARG A 388 8.21 -1.33 1.69
CA ARG A 388 6.82 -1.80 1.76
C ARG A 388 6.60 -3.16 1.09
N LYS A 389 7.20 -3.38 -0.08
CA LYS A 389 7.14 -4.68 -0.78
C LYS A 389 7.89 -5.76 0.00
N LEU A 390 9.07 -5.42 0.54
CA LEU A 390 9.85 -6.31 1.39
C LEU A 390 9.06 -6.72 2.65
N ALA A 391 8.36 -5.78 3.27
CA ALA A 391 7.53 -6.04 4.44
C ALA A 391 6.43 -7.08 4.18
N GLN A 392 5.83 -7.10 2.98
CA GLN A 392 4.82 -8.11 2.62
C GLN A 392 5.42 -9.52 2.62
N GLY A 393 6.64 -9.68 2.05
CA GLY A 393 7.33 -10.96 2.04
C GLY A 393 7.73 -11.43 3.44
N VAL A 394 8.36 -10.54 4.21
CA VAL A 394 8.76 -10.81 5.62
C VAL A 394 7.54 -11.14 6.46
N GLY A 395 6.45 -10.41 6.31
CA GLY A 395 5.21 -10.65 7.06
C GLY A 395 4.61 -12.01 6.78
N SER A 396 4.55 -12.43 5.51
CA SER A 396 4.07 -13.76 5.13
C SER A 396 4.93 -14.87 5.74
N ALA A 397 6.25 -14.72 5.73
CA ALA A 397 7.17 -15.67 6.35
C ALA A 397 6.99 -15.75 7.88
N LEU A 398 6.86 -14.60 8.55
CA LEU A 398 6.63 -14.56 10.01
C LEU A 398 5.28 -15.18 10.41
N VAL A 399 4.23 -14.98 9.60
CA VAL A 399 2.93 -15.65 9.82
C VAL A 399 3.08 -17.16 9.72
N ALA A 400 3.76 -17.67 8.68
CA ALA A 400 3.99 -19.11 8.51
C ALA A 400 4.80 -19.70 9.68
N LEU A 401 5.89 -19.03 10.10
CA LEU A 401 6.68 -19.44 11.25
C LEU A 401 5.88 -19.41 12.55
N GLY A 402 5.08 -18.37 12.77
CA GLY A 402 4.21 -18.27 13.96
C GLY A 402 3.17 -19.37 14.01
N LEU A 403 2.53 -19.69 12.88
CA LEU A 403 1.55 -20.80 12.79
C LEU A 403 2.24 -22.16 13.04
N SER A 404 3.40 -22.39 12.45
CA SER A 404 4.21 -23.60 12.67
C SER A 404 4.60 -23.76 14.15
N ALA A 405 5.00 -22.65 14.80
CA ALA A 405 5.38 -22.67 16.22
C ALA A 405 4.24 -23.07 17.17
N ILE A 406 2.99 -22.80 16.82
CA ILE A 406 1.81 -23.23 17.60
C ILE A 406 1.24 -24.58 17.13
N GLY A 407 1.93 -25.29 16.21
CA GLY A 407 1.58 -26.65 15.79
C GLY A 407 0.53 -26.70 14.67
N PHE A 408 0.51 -25.73 13.75
CA PHE A 408 -0.33 -25.79 12.55
C PHE A 408 0.09 -26.95 11.65
N VAL A 409 -0.87 -27.83 11.30
CA VAL A 409 -0.65 -28.94 10.39
C VAL A 409 -1.24 -28.60 9.03
N GLU A 410 -0.41 -28.62 7.98
CA GLU A 410 -0.84 -28.37 6.61
C GLU A 410 -1.53 -29.61 6.00
N GLY A 411 -2.55 -29.39 5.17
CA GLY A 411 -3.21 -30.42 4.41
C GLY A 411 -4.71 -30.22 4.27
N LYS A 412 -5.27 -30.71 3.17
CA LYS A 412 -6.69 -30.49 2.81
C LYS A 412 -7.70 -31.07 3.84
N ASN A 413 -7.29 -32.10 4.60
CA ASN A 413 -8.09 -32.79 5.62
C ASN A 413 -7.33 -32.88 6.96
N ALA A 414 -6.36 -32.00 7.22
CA ALA A 414 -5.56 -32.04 8.44
C ALA A 414 -6.44 -31.69 9.66
N VAL A 415 -6.43 -32.57 10.64
CA VAL A 415 -7.06 -32.33 11.94
C VAL A 415 -6.09 -31.53 12.77
N GLN A 416 -6.52 -30.36 13.21
CA GLN A 416 -5.70 -29.50 14.07
C GLN A 416 -5.78 -29.94 15.53
N SER A 417 -4.67 -29.77 16.26
CA SER A 417 -4.64 -30.06 17.69
C SER A 417 -5.50 -29.07 18.49
N GLU A 418 -6.02 -29.49 19.65
CA GLU A 418 -6.75 -28.59 20.56
C GLU A 418 -5.88 -27.41 21.01
N ALA A 419 -4.58 -27.65 21.20
CA ALA A 419 -3.60 -26.62 21.54
C ALA A 419 -3.48 -25.55 20.44
N PHE A 420 -3.45 -25.95 19.17
CA PHE A 420 -3.49 -25.01 18.04
C PHE A 420 -4.78 -24.19 18.05
N CYS A 421 -5.93 -24.85 18.17
CA CYS A 421 -7.24 -24.18 18.17
C CYS A 421 -7.35 -23.13 19.29
N ALA A 422 -6.83 -23.42 20.48
CA ALA A 422 -6.81 -22.47 21.58
C ALA A 422 -5.86 -21.29 21.39
N ASN A 423 -4.70 -21.53 20.77
CA ASN A 423 -3.60 -20.56 20.68
C ASN A 423 -3.66 -19.67 19.43
N VAL A 424 -4.31 -20.06 18.34
CA VAL A 424 -4.35 -19.30 17.08
C VAL A 424 -4.91 -17.89 17.26
N LYS A 425 -5.93 -17.71 18.12
CA LYS A 425 -6.50 -16.41 18.51
C LYS A 425 -5.43 -15.53 19.19
N ASN A 426 -4.73 -16.10 20.16
CA ASN A 426 -3.71 -15.37 20.92
C ASN A 426 -2.54 -14.94 20.02
N LEU A 427 -2.09 -15.84 19.15
CA LEU A 427 -1.04 -15.53 18.17
C LEU A 427 -1.43 -14.35 17.28
N TYR A 428 -2.67 -14.34 16.76
CA TYR A 428 -3.16 -13.23 15.94
C TYR A 428 -3.16 -11.89 16.69
N ILE A 429 -3.67 -11.87 17.93
CA ILE A 429 -3.68 -10.66 18.76
C ILE A 429 -2.25 -10.19 19.08
N ILE A 430 -1.32 -11.13 19.39
CA ILE A 430 0.09 -10.82 19.62
C ILE A 430 0.70 -10.12 18.40
N PHE A 431 0.43 -10.61 17.20
CA PHE A 431 0.91 -9.96 15.96
C PHE A 431 0.41 -8.52 15.87
N LEU A 432 -0.88 -8.27 16.12
CA LEU A 432 -1.44 -6.91 16.09
C LEU A 432 -0.79 -6.00 17.14
N VAL A 433 -0.59 -6.49 18.37
CA VAL A 433 0.04 -5.73 19.46
C VAL A 433 1.50 -5.42 19.14
N VAL A 434 2.29 -6.41 18.74
CA VAL A 434 3.71 -6.24 18.41
C VAL A 434 3.89 -5.22 17.28
N GLY A 435 3.10 -5.36 16.20
CA GLY A 435 3.14 -4.42 15.09
C GLY A 435 2.78 -2.98 15.50
N THR A 436 1.75 -2.83 16.32
CA THR A 436 1.32 -1.52 16.83
C THR A 436 2.36 -0.91 17.76
N VAL A 437 2.98 -1.70 18.64
CA VAL A 437 4.05 -1.22 19.54
C VAL A 437 5.27 -0.75 18.74
N ILE A 438 5.74 -1.53 17.75
CA ILE A 438 6.87 -1.13 16.89
C ILE A 438 6.51 0.15 16.13
N MET A 439 5.31 0.27 15.60
CA MET A 439 4.83 1.47 14.92
C MET A 439 4.87 2.70 15.85
N VAL A 440 4.36 2.57 17.08
CA VAL A 440 4.36 3.64 18.09
C VAL A 440 5.78 4.04 18.47
N LEU A 441 6.66 3.07 18.76
CA LEU A 441 8.07 3.32 19.10
C LEU A 441 8.80 4.02 17.95
N SER A 442 8.58 3.59 16.72
CA SER A 442 9.17 4.22 15.53
C SER A 442 8.72 5.67 15.36
N MET A 443 7.43 5.94 15.55
CA MET A 443 6.87 7.30 15.48
C MET A 443 7.32 8.18 16.67
N GLN A 444 7.42 7.62 17.86
CA GLN A 444 7.81 8.38 19.05
C GLN A 444 9.28 8.74 19.06
N PHE A 445 10.16 7.79 18.80
CA PHE A 445 11.60 7.93 19.02
C PHE A 445 12.40 8.20 17.74
N VAL A 446 11.97 7.71 16.59
CA VAL A 446 12.71 7.87 15.32
C VAL A 446 12.15 9.02 14.50
N TYR A 447 10.82 9.09 14.31
CA TYR A 447 10.18 10.20 13.60
C TYR A 447 10.23 11.49 14.43
N ASN A 448 10.83 12.55 13.89
CA ASN A 448 11.13 13.78 14.64
C ASN A 448 10.54 15.06 14.04
N ILE A 449 9.55 14.96 13.16
CA ILE A 449 8.78 16.12 12.72
C ILE A 449 7.70 16.37 13.78
N SER A 450 7.78 17.54 14.44
CA SER A 450 6.77 18.01 15.38
C SER A 450 5.67 18.78 14.66
N LYS A 451 4.56 19.07 15.38
CA LYS A 451 3.45 19.85 14.83
C LYS A 451 3.91 21.27 14.43
N GLU A 452 4.79 21.89 15.21
CA GLU A 452 5.35 23.21 14.91
C GLU A 452 6.11 23.20 13.56
N LYS A 453 6.89 22.14 13.28
CA LYS A 453 7.55 21.96 11.98
C LYS A 453 6.55 21.64 10.85
N GLU A 454 5.48 20.94 11.14
CA GLU A 454 4.40 20.74 10.16
C GLU A 454 3.72 22.05 9.78
N ASP A 455 3.52 22.95 10.77
CA ASP A 455 2.93 24.27 10.56
C ASP A 455 3.91 25.21 9.83
N GLU A 456 5.23 25.10 10.10
CA GLU A 456 6.31 25.81 9.36
C GLU A 456 6.33 25.40 7.88
N PHE A 457 6.06 24.13 7.55
CA PHE A 457 5.94 23.69 6.15
C PHE A 457 4.69 24.27 5.44
N ALA A 458 3.71 24.78 6.20
CA ALA A 458 2.54 25.45 5.63
C ALA A 458 2.81 26.86 5.12
N VAL A 459 3.95 27.48 5.52
CA VAL A 459 4.36 28.80 5.03
C VAL A 459 5.13 28.61 3.70
N PRO A 460 4.68 29.26 2.59
CA PRO A 460 5.37 29.16 1.31
C PRO A 460 6.84 29.57 1.44
N SER A 461 7.75 28.78 0.88
CA SER A 461 9.21 29.01 0.96
C SER A 461 9.70 30.36 0.39
N ALA A 462 8.85 31.08 -0.36
CA ALA A 462 9.11 32.44 -0.82
C ALA A 462 8.96 33.52 0.27
N GLN A 463 8.15 33.26 1.30
CA GLN A 463 7.96 34.21 2.41
C GLN A 463 9.00 34.05 3.53
N SER A 464 9.57 32.86 3.70
CA SER A 464 10.60 32.63 4.72
C SER A 464 11.93 33.32 4.41
N LYS A 465 12.22 33.65 3.15
CA LYS A 465 13.42 34.43 2.78
C LYS A 465 13.28 35.93 3.08
N THR A 466 12.06 36.46 3.07
CA THR A 466 11.81 37.89 3.34
C THR A 466 11.83 38.19 4.83
N GLU A 467 11.46 37.24 5.70
CA GLU A 467 11.50 37.43 7.16
C GLU A 467 12.91 37.21 7.74
N SER A 468 13.75 36.32 7.13
CA SER A 468 15.15 36.21 7.56
C SER A 468 16.00 37.40 7.13
N ASP A 469 15.68 38.01 5.98
CA ASP A 469 16.39 39.22 5.49
C ASP A 469 15.99 40.50 6.24
N LEU A 470 14.80 40.51 6.89
CA LEU A 470 14.33 41.62 7.73
C LEU A 470 14.74 41.49 9.20
N SER A 471 15.30 40.36 9.63
CA SER A 471 15.82 40.16 10.99
C SER A 471 17.34 40.36 11.08
N GLU A 472 18.02 40.60 9.95
CA GLU A 472 19.45 40.90 9.86
C GLU A 472 19.74 42.43 9.55
N GLU A 473 18.71 43.28 9.39
CA GLU A 473 18.80 44.73 9.41
C GLU A 473 18.33 45.28 10.79
#